data_4508535849cca9e70b2d921beee3abf7
#
_entry.id   4508535849cca9e70b2d921beee3abf7
#
_cell.length_a   1.000
_cell.length_b   1.000
_cell.length_c   1.000
_cell.angle_alpha   90.00
_cell.angle_beta   90.00
_cell.angle_gamma   90.00
#
_symmetry.space_group_name_H-M   'P 1'
#
loop_
_entity.id
_entity.type
_entity.pdbx_description
1 polymer ?
#
loop_
_entity_poly.entity_id
_entity_poly.type
_entity_poly.pdbx_seq_one_letter_code
_entity_poly.pdbx_strand_id
1 'polypeptide(L)'
;LVGSEMCIRDRALTDTVIAFCDRIKEAGYTPMIYANSRYFAGKLDMSRLEDYEKWYAFYADVPYMPYEFSMWQYTNTGSVDGISGNVDLNISFKSWN
;
A
#
# COMPACT_ATOMS: atom_id res chain seq x y z
N LEU A 1 -9.08 -2.08 -18.49
CA LEU A 1 -10.09 -1.12 -18.05
C LEU A 1 -9.50 0.27 -17.95
N VAL A 2 -10.19 1.23 -18.47
CA VAL A 2 -9.93 2.62 -18.14
C VAL A 2 -10.67 2.95 -16.83
N GLY A 3 -10.29 4.04 -16.14
CA GLY A 3 -10.83 4.36 -14.83
C GLY A 3 -12.34 4.37 -14.75
N SER A 4 -13.00 4.91 -15.78
CA SER A 4 -14.47 4.99 -15.82
C SER A 4 -15.15 3.64 -15.97
N GLU A 5 -14.39 2.61 -16.34
CA GLU A 5 -14.91 1.25 -16.55
C GLU A 5 -14.55 0.31 -15.41
N MET A 6 -14.02 0.84 -14.31
CA MET A 6 -13.71 0.03 -13.13
C MET A 6 -15.00 -0.65 -12.65
N CYS A 7 -14.91 -1.95 -12.33
CA CYS A 7 -16.09 -2.69 -11.95
C CYS A 7 -16.64 -2.23 -10.59
N ILE A 8 -17.91 -2.54 -10.37
CA ILE A 8 -18.61 -2.12 -9.14
C ILE A 8 -17.91 -2.65 -7.89
N ARG A 9 -17.41 -3.89 -7.94
CA ARG A 9 -16.68 -4.50 -6.81
C ARG A 9 -15.41 -3.73 -6.47
N ASP A 10 -14.66 -3.31 -7.49
CA ASP A 10 -13.41 -2.58 -7.28
C ASP A 10 -13.69 -1.17 -6.77
N ARG A 11 -14.76 -0.53 -7.23
CA ARG A 11 -15.20 0.76 -6.68
C ARG A 11 -15.62 0.64 -5.23
N ALA A 12 -16.37 -0.41 -4.90
CA ALA A 12 -16.78 -0.66 -3.52
C ALA A 12 -15.58 -0.93 -2.62
N LEU A 13 -14.57 -1.64 -3.12
CA LEU A 13 -13.33 -1.85 -2.37
C LEU A 13 -12.63 -0.53 -2.09
N THR A 14 -12.51 0.34 -3.10
CA THR A 14 -11.89 1.66 -2.92
C THR A 14 -12.69 2.50 -1.92
N ASP A 15 -14.02 2.49 -2.01
CA ASP A 15 -14.88 3.18 -1.04
C ASP A 15 -14.62 2.71 0.39
N THR A 16 -14.47 1.41 0.58
CA THR A 16 -14.17 0.82 1.89
C THR A 16 -12.82 1.27 2.42
N VAL A 17 -11.81 1.28 1.56
CA VAL A 17 -10.46 1.73 1.94
C VAL A 17 -10.49 3.19 2.35
N ILE A 18 -11.17 4.05 1.60
CA ILE A 18 -11.29 5.48 1.92
C ILE A 18 -12.00 5.67 3.25
N ALA A 19 -13.12 4.98 3.47
CA ALA A 19 -13.87 5.10 4.72
C ALA A 19 -13.01 4.69 5.92
N PHE A 20 -12.24 3.61 5.78
CA PHE A 20 -11.33 3.16 6.84
C PHE A 20 -10.24 4.19 7.11
N CYS A 21 -9.59 4.69 6.06
CA CYS A 21 -8.53 5.69 6.20
C CYS A 21 -9.04 6.98 6.84
N ASP A 22 -10.21 7.46 6.43
CA ASP A 22 -10.79 8.68 6.99
C ASP A 22 -11.12 8.49 8.48
N ARG A 23 -11.59 7.31 8.86
CA ARG A 23 -11.86 7.01 10.26
C ARG A 23 -10.60 7.02 11.10
N ILE A 24 -9.51 6.48 10.57
CA ILE A 24 -8.21 6.49 11.25
C ILE A 24 -7.69 7.93 11.40
N LYS A 25 -7.83 8.76 10.38
CA LYS A 25 -7.43 10.16 10.43
C LYS A 25 -8.23 10.93 11.48
N GLU A 26 -9.54 10.71 11.57
CA GLU A 26 -10.38 11.32 12.59
C GLU A 26 -9.94 10.98 14.01
N ALA A 27 -9.39 9.77 14.18
CA ALA A 27 -8.88 9.34 15.48
C ALA A 27 -7.48 9.88 15.81
N GLY A 28 -6.88 10.66 14.91
CA GLY A 28 -5.58 11.29 15.13
C GLY A 28 -4.38 10.48 14.65
N TYR A 29 -4.60 9.45 13.86
CA TYR A 29 -3.53 8.62 13.31
C TYR A 29 -3.32 8.88 11.83
N THR A 30 -2.15 8.51 11.32
CA THR A 30 -1.85 8.60 9.89
C THR A 30 -2.16 7.25 9.24
N PRO A 31 -3.19 7.18 8.38
CA PRO A 31 -3.51 5.93 7.69
C PRO A 31 -2.50 5.62 6.59
N MET A 32 -2.27 4.34 6.36
CA MET A 32 -1.42 3.87 5.29
C MET A 32 -2.07 2.63 4.66
N ILE A 33 -2.01 2.56 3.33
CA ILE A 33 -2.60 1.46 2.57
C ILE A 33 -1.48 0.49 2.19
N TYR A 34 -1.55 -0.73 2.71
CA TYR A 34 -0.62 -1.80 2.38
C TYR A 34 -1.23 -2.68 1.30
N ALA A 35 -0.54 -2.84 0.18
CA ALA A 35 -0.98 -3.72 -0.88
C ALA A 35 0.17 -4.05 -1.84
N ASN A 36 -0.04 -5.07 -2.66
CA ASN A 36 0.89 -5.43 -3.72
C ASN A 36 0.49 -4.74 -5.04
N SER A 37 1.28 -4.97 -6.09
CA SER A 37 1.04 -4.36 -7.40
C SER A 37 -0.31 -4.75 -7.99
N ARG A 38 -0.79 -5.95 -7.73
CA ARG A 38 -2.08 -6.42 -8.25
C ARG A 38 -3.23 -5.54 -7.77
N TYR A 39 -3.22 -5.17 -6.50
CA TYR A 39 -4.25 -4.30 -5.94
C TYR A 39 -4.06 -2.86 -6.36
N PHE A 40 -2.84 -2.32 -6.25
CA PHE A 40 -2.60 -0.93 -6.63
C PHE A 40 -2.81 -0.68 -8.11
N ALA A 41 -2.43 -1.62 -8.97
CA ALA A 41 -2.55 -1.43 -10.42
C ALA A 41 -3.89 -1.88 -11.00
N GLY A 42 -4.61 -2.79 -10.33
CA GLY A 42 -5.77 -3.43 -10.96
C GLY A 42 -7.05 -3.46 -10.15
N LYS A 43 -7.01 -3.16 -8.86
CA LYS A 43 -8.18 -3.33 -8.00
C LYS A 43 -8.60 -2.07 -7.25
N LEU A 44 -7.69 -1.13 -7.09
CA LEU A 44 -7.96 0.13 -6.39
C LEU A 44 -7.95 1.28 -7.39
N ASP A 45 -8.86 2.23 -7.18
CA ASP A 45 -8.86 3.47 -7.96
C ASP A 45 -7.83 4.42 -7.36
N MET A 46 -6.62 4.42 -7.92
CA MET A 46 -5.51 5.18 -7.38
C MET A 46 -5.70 6.69 -7.51
N SER A 47 -6.54 7.15 -8.43
CA SER A 47 -6.84 8.57 -8.57
C SER A 47 -7.57 9.12 -7.33
N ARG A 48 -8.27 8.26 -6.59
CA ARG A 48 -8.98 8.62 -5.37
C ARG A 48 -8.13 8.42 -4.11
N LEU A 49 -6.94 7.84 -4.24
CA LEU A 49 -6.08 7.46 -3.12
C LEU A 49 -4.77 8.26 -3.09
N GLU A 50 -4.65 9.32 -3.89
CA GLU A 50 -3.42 10.11 -3.99
C GLU A 50 -3.00 10.73 -2.66
N ASP A 51 -3.96 11.12 -1.82
CA ASP A 51 -3.70 11.79 -0.54
C ASP A 51 -3.33 10.83 0.58
N TYR A 52 -3.39 9.54 0.36
CA TYR A 52 -3.10 8.55 1.39
C TYR A 52 -1.70 7.99 1.22
N GLU A 53 -1.04 7.70 2.32
CA GLU A 53 0.26 7.03 2.32
C GLU A 53 0.12 5.60 1.84
N LYS A 54 1.13 5.09 1.13
CA LYS A 54 1.10 3.75 0.56
C LYS A 54 2.33 2.96 0.99
N TRP A 55 2.08 1.73 1.37
CA TRP A 55 3.10 0.75 1.73
C TRP A 55 3.05 -0.36 0.69
N TYR A 56 4.00 -0.33 -0.23
CA TYR A 56 4.01 -1.19 -1.40
C TYR A 56 4.75 -2.48 -1.12
N ALA A 57 4.09 -3.63 -1.35
CA ALA A 57 4.70 -4.94 -1.28
C ALA A 57 5.08 -5.41 -2.70
N PHE A 58 6.37 -5.47 -2.98
CA PHE A 58 6.87 -5.92 -4.26
C PHE A 58 8.25 -6.54 -4.05
N TYR A 59 8.33 -7.87 -4.17
CA TYR A 59 9.53 -8.62 -3.81
C TYR A 59 10.47 -8.71 -5.00
N ALA A 60 11.27 -7.68 -5.18
CA ALA A 60 12.23 -7.54 -6.27
C ALA A 60 13.32 -6.55 -5.86
N ASP A 61 14.37 -6.45 -6.68
CA ASP A 61 15.46 -5.52 -6.42
C ASP A 61 15.08 -4.06 -6.68
N VAL A 62 14.08 -3.84 -7.53
CA VAL A 62 13.61 -2.51 -7.91
C VAL A 62 12.09 -2.49 -7.85
N PRO A 63 11.49 -1.47 -7.18
CA PRO A 63 10.04 -1.38 -7.13
C PRO A 63 9.48 -0.78 -8.43
N TYR A 64 8.66 -1.52 -9.14
CA TYR A 64 7.96 -1.04 -10.33
C TYR A 64 6.58 -0.57 -9.94
N MET A 65 6.43 0.74 -9.73
CA MET A 65 5.19 1.33 -9.25
C MET A 65 5.01 2.71 -9.88
N PRO A 66 3.93 2.93 -10.66
CA PRO A 66 3.70 4.24 -11.30
C PRO A 66 3.14 5.29 -10.34
N TYR A 67 2.87 4.94 -9.11
CA TYR A 67 2.32 5.85 -8.09
C TYR A 67 3.32 6.06 -6.97
N GLU A 68 3.21 7.19 -6.26
CA GLU A 68 4.06 7.44 -5.10
C GLU A 68 3.73 6.46 -3.97
N PHE A 69 4.75 6.02 -3.27
CA PHE A 69 4.61 5.20 -2.07
C PHE A 69 5.63 5.63 -1.03
N SER A 70 5.27 5.44 0.23
CA SER A 70 6.08 5.91 1.38
C SER A 70 6.95 4.82 1.96
N MET A 71 6.54 3.58 1.83
CA MET A 71 7.28 2.41 2.31
C MET A 71 7.25 1.31 1.26
N TRP A 72 8.33 0.56 1.19
CA TRP A 72 8.46 -0.57 0.29
C TRP A 72 8.85 -1.82 1.06
N GLN A 73 7.98 -2.83 1.05
CA GLN A 73 8.32 -4.16 1.53
C GLN A 73 8.98 -4.91 0.38
N TYR A 74 10.29 -5.12 0.46
CA TYR A 74 11.05 -5.65 -0.66
C TYR A 74 11.30 -7.16 -0.56
N THR A 75 11.03 -7.76 0.59
CA THR A 75 11.12 -9.22 0.75
C THR A 75 10.28 -9.70 1.93
N ASN A 76 9.86 -10.95 1.85
CA ASN A 76 9.26 -11.68 2.97
C ASN A 76 10.12 -12.87 3.38
N THR A 77 11.34 -12.97 2.84
CA THR A 77 12.29 -14.05 3.14
C THR A 77 13.59 -13.53 3.71
N GLY A 78 13.51 -12.39 4.41
CA GLY A 78 14.66 -11.80 5.05
C GLY A 78 15.12 -12.59 6.26
N SER A 79 16.30 -12.25 6.76
CA SER A 79 16.88 -12.88 7.94
C SER A 79 17.39 -11.80 8.89
N VAL A 80 17.08 -11.96 10.18
CA VAL A 80 17.52 -11.04 11.23
C VAL A 80 18.11 -11.88 12.36
N ASP A 81 19.28 -11.48 12.85
CA ASP A 81 19.92 -12.16 13.95
C ASP A 81 19.02 -12.19 15.19
N GLY A 82 18.89 -13.35 15.78
CA GLY A 82 18.04 -13.55 16.96
C GLY A 82 16.62 -13.96 16.66
N ILE A 83 16.21 -13.94 15.38
CA ILE A 83 14.89 -14.40 14.95
C ILE A 83 15.05 -15.65 14.09
N SER A 84 14.33 -16.71 14.47
CA SER A 84 14.29 -17.95 13.71
C SER A 84 13.23 -17.86 12.62
N GLY A 85 13.64 -18.18 11.37
CA GLY A 85 12.74 -18.18 10.23
C GLY A 85 12.77 -16.87 9.44
N ASN A 86 11.90 -16.79 8.46
CA ASN A 86 11.83 -15.64 7.56
C ASN A 86 11.14 -14.46 8.18
N VAL A 87 11.59 -13.27 7.82
CA VAL A 87 10.97 -12.02 8.25
C VAL A 87 10.74 -11.11 7.05
N ASP A 88 9.79 -10.20 7.19
CA ASP A 88 9.55 -9.15 6.21
C ASP A 88 10.56 -8.01 6.43
N LEU A 89 11.12 -7.49 5.35
CA LEU A 89 12.03 -6.35 5.41
C LEU A 89 11.47 -5.22 4.55
N ASN A 90 11.59 -4.00 5.05
CA ASN A 90 11.00 -2.81 4.45
C ASN A 90 12.00 -1.65 4.41
N ILE A 91 11.77 -0.73 3.46
CA ILE A 91 12.45 0.55 3.40
C ILE A 91 11.39 1.64 3.54
N SER A 92 11.59 2.57 4.45
CA SER A 92 10.75 3.76 4.56
C SER A 92 11.45 4.93 3.89
N PHE A 93 10.74 5.61 2.99
CA PHE A 93 11.24 6.80 2.30
C PHE A 93 10.81 8.09 2.99
N LYS A 94 10.17 7.98 4.14
CA LYS A 94 9.61 9.11 4.86
C LYS A 94 9.85 8.95 6.36
N SER A 95 10.04 10.06 7.05
CA SER A 95 10.09 10.10 8.51
C SER A 95 8.66 10.18 9.06
N TRP A 96 8.38 9.40 10.10
CA TRP A 96 7.04 9.29 10.69
C TRP A 96 6.94 10.00 12.06
N ASN A 97 7.92 10.80 12.39
CA ASN A 97 7.94 11.56 13.66
C ASN A 97 7.08 12.82 13.60
#